data_12ded90c17a71fd70fcaf1ea55ca66c6
#
_entry.id   12ded90c17a71fd70fcaf1ea55ca66c6
#
_cell.length_a   1.000
_cell.length_b   1.000
_cell.length_c   1.000
_cell.angle_alpha   90.00
_cell.angle_beta   90.00
_cell.angle_gamma   90.00
#
_symmetry.space_group_name_H-M   'P 1'
#
loop_
_entity.id
_entity.type
_entity.pdbx_description
1 polymer ?
#
loop_
_entity_poly.entity_id
_entity_poly.type
_entity_poly.pdbx_seq_one_letter_code
_entity_poly.pdbx_strand_id
1 'polypeptide(L)'
;AEALLDGQAVSRELLLKQKLAPAQKAYDYCVVDTPPSLRVPTLNALAMSDLTIVPVESSMFALLGLGQLLRTVAKVRKAHSPDMLLMALSTLYTARQNLDKSIRAKVIEKFTEDFVFQTTIPRAVAVGEATATLQAVVETNAESAASFAFRKLVSEIREVLGDEEVPARKAERKSR
;
A
#
# COMPACT_ATOMS: atom_id res chain seq x y z
N ALA A 1 12.11 -5.55 39.27
CA ALA A 1 11.41 -5.15 38.05
C ALA A 1 12.37 -4.78 36.89
N GLU A 2 13.68 -4.71 37.14
CA GLU A 2 14.73 -4.39 36.12
C GLU A 2 15.32 -5.62 35.43
N ALA A 3 15.13 -6.81 35.97
CA ALA A 3 15.75 -8.06 35.45
C ALA A 3 15.06 -8.64 34.17
N LEU A 4 14.04 -7.99 33.61
CA LEU A 4 13.35 -8.41 32.38
C LEU A 4 13.82 -7.67 31.12
N LEU A 5 14.84 -6.81 31.23
CA LEU A 5 15.34 -6.00 30.12
C LEU A 5 16.62 -6.54 29.46
N ASP A 6 17.19 -7.62 29.96
CA ASP A 6 18.47 -8.17 29.47
C ASP A 6 18.31 -9.26 28.39
N GLY A 7 17.12 -9.50 27.92
CA GLY A 7 16.83 -10.39 26.81
C GLY A 7 16.32 -9.63 25.59
N GLN A 8 17.20 -9.20 24.70
CA GLN A 8 16.90 -8.65 23.37
C GLN A 8 15.87 -7.50 23.42
N ALA A 9 16.35 -6.30 23.61
CA ALA A 9 15.58 -5.10 23.33
C ALA A 9 15.24 -5.09 21.82
N VAL A 10 14.12 -5.73 21.48
CA VAL A 10 13.54 -5.66 20.15
C VAL A 10 13.29 -4.19 19.86
N SER A 11 13.86 -3.68 18.79
CA SER A 11 13.63 -2.30 18.43
C SER A 11 12.13 -2.10 18.25
N ARG A 12 11.58 -0.99 18.74
CA ARG A 12 10.13 -0.73 18.74
C ARG A 12 9.54 -0.78 17.34
N GLU A 13 10.36 -0.63 16.32
CA GLU A 13 9.99 -0.67 14.91
C GLU A 13 9.78 -2.10 14.37
N LEU A 14 10.20 -3.15 15.09
CA LEU A 14 10.09 -4.54 14.67
C LEU A 14 9.01 -5.33 15.40
N LEU A 15 8.28 -4.71 16.31
CA LEU A 15 7.26 -5.39 17.13
C LEU A 15 6.15 -6.01 16.27
N LEU A 16 5.70 -5.31 15.24
CA LEU A 16 4.64 -5.81 14.35
C LEU A 16 5.13 -7.04 13.56
N LYS A 17 6.34 -6.98 13.02
CA LYS A 17 6.97 -8.10 12.29
C LYS A 17 7.00 -9.37 13.14
N GLN A 18 7.40 -9.25 14.40
CA GLN A 18 7.46 -10.39 15.31
C GLN A 18 6.06 -10.93 15.66
N LYS A 19 5.12 -10.03 15.92
CA LYS A 19 3.76 -10.43 16.28
C LYS A 19 3.01 -11.09 15.13
N LEU A 20 3.27 -10.71 13.90
CA LEU A 20 2.64 -11.27 12.70
C LEU A 20 3.38 -12.48 12.11
N ALA A 21 4.59 -12.79 12.57
CA ALA A 21 5.36 -13.93 12.08
C ALA A 21 4.58 -15.27 12.09
N PRO A 22 3.76 -15.60 13.09
CA PRO A 22 2.94 -16.82 13.04
C PRO A 22 1.87 -16.82 11.93
N ALA A 23 1.33 -15.63 11.59
CA ALA A 23 0.29 -15.49 10.57
C ALA A 23 0.83 -15.67 9.14
N GLN A 24 2.11 -15.42 8.89
CA GLN A 24 2.74 -15.58 7.57
C GLN A 24 2.58 -16.99 6.97
N LYS A 25 2.42 -18.01 7.80
CA LYS A 25 2.20 -19.39 7.34
C LYS A 25 0.74 -19.68 6.95
N ALA A 26 -0.19 -18.82 7.35
CA ALA A 26 -1.63 -19.05 7.17
C ALA A 26 -2.24 -18.18 6.05
N TYR A 27 -1.54 -17.14 5.62
CA TYR A 27 -2.04 -16.16 4.65
C TYR A 27 -1.01 -15.92 3.55
N ASP A 28 -1.47 -15.77 2.32
CA ASP A 28 -0.64 -15.43 1.17
C ASP A 28 -0.25 -13.94 1.19
N TYR A 29 -1.15 -13.08 1.66
CA TYR A 29 -0.95 -11.63 1.75
C TYR A 29 -1.38 -11.08 3.11
N CYS A 30 -0.67 -10.04 3.56
CA CYS A 30 -1.04 -9.22 4.69
C CYS A 30 -1.05 -7.74 4.25
N VAL A 31 -2.22 -7.12 4.27
CA VAL A 31 -2.37 -5.69 3.97
C VAL A 31 -2.41 -4.90 5.27
N VAL A 32 -1.47 -3.97 5.43
CA VAL A 32 -1.35 -3.13 6.62
C VAL A 32 -1.76 -1.71 6.29
N ASP A 33 -2.89 -1.26 6.79
CA ASP A 33 -3.30 0.14 6.74
C ASP A 33 -2.58 0.95 7.82
N THR A 34 -2.09 2.14 7.47
CA THR A 34 -1.27 2.97 8.34
C THR A 34 -1.86 4.37 8.52
N PRO A 35 -1.77 4.96 9.72
CA PRO A 35 -2.17 6.35 9.92
C PRO A 35 -1.27 7.29 9.10
N PRO A 36 -1.77 8.49 8.73
CA PRO A 36 -1.03 9.48 7.94
C PRO A 36 0.06 10.19 8.76
N SER A 37 0.89 9.44 9.47
CA SER A 37 1.98 9.94 10.30
C SER A 37 3.19 9.01 10.23
N LEU A 38 4.39 9.58 10.22
CA LEU A 38 5.64 8.81 10.22
C LEU A 38 6.09 8.47 11.65
N ARG A 39 5.15 7.96 12.47
CA ARG A 39 5.40 7.53 13.85
C ARG A 39 5.58 6.02 13.94
N VAL A 40 5.79 5.51 15.15
CA VAL A 40 6.08 4.11 15.44
C VAL A 40 5.18 3.11 14.70
N PRO A 41 3.84 3.27 14.61
CA PRO A 41 3.01 2.33 13.86
C PRO A 41 3.39 2.22 12.37
N THR A 42 3.59 3.37 11.72
CA THR A 42 3.98 3.41 10.30
C THR A 42 5.40 2.86 10.10
N LEU A 43 6.34 3.15 11.02
CA LEU A 43 7.70 2.58 10.96
C LEU A 43 7.67 1.06 11.10
N ASN A 44 6.81 0.50 11.96
CA ASN A 44 6.61 -0.94 12.09
C ASN A 44 6.08 -1.58 10.80
N ALA A 45 5.09 -0.95 10.17
CA ALA A 45 4.56 -1.41 8.89
C ALA A 45 5.65 -1.41 7.82
N LEU A 46 6.39 -0.32 7.66
CA LEU A 46 7.51 -0.20 6.72
C LEU A 46 8.61 -1.24 6.97
N ALA A 47 8.95 -1.50 8.24
CA ALA A 47 10.03 -2.42 8.61
C ALA A 47 9.70 -3.89 8.32
N MET A 48 8.43 -4.23 8.09
CA MET A 48 8.01 -5.60 7.78
C MET A 48 7.52 -5.81 6.36
N SER A 49 7.27 -4.73 5.61
CA SER A 49 6.67 -4.81 4.29
C SER A 49 7.65 -5.30 3.23
N ASP A 50 7.16 -6.14 2.33
CA ASP A 50 7.84 -6.51 1.09
C ASP A 50 7.56 -5.46 0.00
N LEU A 51 6.35 -4.91 0.00
CA LEU A 51 5.92 -3.82 -0.88
C LEU A 51 5.23 -2.73 -0.07
N THR A 52 5.68 -1.49 -0.24
CA THR A 52 5.01 -0.29 0.28
C THR A 52 4.39 0.48 -0.88
N ILE A 53 3.07 0.66 -0.83
CA ILE A 53 2.33 1.46 -1.79
C ILE A 53 2.12 2.86 -1.21
N VAL A 54 2.53 3.88 -1.95
CA VAL A 54 2.34 5.29 -1.60
C VAL A 54 1.20 5.87 -2.46
N PRO A 55 -0.02 5.99 -1.93
CA PRO A 55 -1.09 6.66 -2.65
C PRO A 55 -0.79 8.15 -2.76
N VAL A 56 -0.80 8.65 -3.98
CA VAL A 56 -0.56 10.07 -4.29
C VAL A 56 -1.80 10.64 -4.95
N GLU A 57 -2.51 11.48 -4.22
CA GLU A 57 -3.62 12.24 -4.78
C GLU A 57 -3.11 13.28 -5.78
N SER A 58 -3.90 13.59 -6.80
CA SER A 58 -3.61 14.60 -7.81
C SER A 58 -3.72 16.03 -7.22
N SER A 59 -2.86 16.35 -6.25
CA SER A 59 -2.78 17.67 -5.64
C SER A 59 -1.33 18.13 -5.46
N MET A 60 -1.09 19.43 -5.50
CA MET A 60 0.24 19.99 -5.25
C MET A 60 0.73 19.74 -3.81
N PHE A 61 -0.19 19.68 -2.85
CA PHE A 61 0.13 19.40 -1.44
C PHE A 61 0.68 17.97 -1.25
N ALA A 62 0.16 17.00 -2.00
CA ALA A 62 0.67 15.64 -1.96
C ALA A 62 2.16 15.56 -2.34
N LEU A 63 2.58 16.33 -3.35
CA LEU A 63 3.98 16.39 -3.77
C LEU A 63 4.92 17.00 -2.71
N LEU A 64 4.42 17.96 -1.91
CA LEU A 64 5.23 18.59 -0.85
C LEU A 64 5.58 17.61 0.27
N GLY A 65 4.62 16.79 0.69
CA GLY A 65 4.83 15.75 1.72
C GLY A 65 5.69 14.57 1.27
N LEU A 66 5.71 14.30 -0.04
CA LEU A 66 6.37 13.14 -0.62
C LEU A 66 7.88 13.09 -0.32
N GLY A 67 8.57 14.23 -0.37
CA GLY A 67 10.01 14.29 -0.10
C GLY A 67 10.38 13.87 1.33
N GLN A 68 9.58 14.23 2.34
CA GLN A 68 9.80 13.80 3.73
C GLN A 68 9.53 12.30 3.90
N LEU A 69 8.45 11.80 3.28
CA LEU A 69 8.12 10.38 3.28
C LEU A 69 9.28 9.56 2.69
N LEU A 70 9.75 9.91 1.50
CA LEU A 70 10.84 9.20 0.82
C LEU A 70 12.11 9.14 1.65
N ARG A 71 12.49 10.24 2.32
CA ARG A 71 13.65 10.25 3.24
C ARG A 71 13.47 9.31 4.41
N THR A 72 12.26 9.24 4.99
CA THR A 72 11.98 8.33 6.12
C THR A 72 11.99 6.88 5.67
N VAL A 73 11.33 6.58 4.55
CA VAL A 73 11.32 5.23 3.96
C VAL A 73 12.73 4.75 3.64
N ALA A 74 13.59 5.60 3.05
CA ALA A 74 14.97 5.26 2.75
C ALA A 74 15.77 4.86 4.01
N LYS A 75 15.54 5.55 5.14
CA LYS A 75 16.18 5.19 6.42
C LYS A 75 15.70 3.83 6.93
N VAL A 76 14.39 3.58 6.89
CA VAL A 76 13.81 2.30 7.34
C VAL A 76 14.26 1.15 6.44
N ARG A 77 14.23 1.32 5.12
CA ARG A 77 14.76 0.33 4.18
C ARG A 77 16.18 -0.07 4.53
N LYS A 78 17.06 0.92 4.65
CA LYS A 78 18.48 0.67 4.96
C LYS A 78 18.67 -0.09 6.26
N ALA A 79 17.83 0.16 7.27
CA ALA A 79 17.99 -0.41 8.62
C ALA A 79 17.32 -1.78 8.78
N HIS A 80 16.16 -2.02 8.14
CA HIS A 80 15.28 -3.14 8.49
C HIS A 80 14.78 -3.96 7.30
N SER A 81 14.63 -3.37 6.11
CA SER A 81 14.00 -4.03 4.95
C SER A 81 14.64 -3.55 3.64
N PRO A 82 15.91 -3.93 3.37
CA PRO A 82 16.66 -3.45 2.20
C PRO A 82 15.99 -3.80 0.87
N ASP A 83 15.30 -4.94 0.81
CA ASP A 83 14.64 -5.47 -0.38
C ASP A 83 13.21 -4.96 -0.56
N MET A 84 12.67 -4.18 0.39
CA MET A 84 11.32 -3.63 0.30
C MET A 84 11.17 -2.77 -0.96
N LEU A 85 10.18 -3.10 -1.76
CA LEU A 85 9.78 -2.29 -2.92
C LEU A 85 8.95 -1.09 -2.45
N LEU A 86 9.18 0.07 -3.05
CA LEU A 86 8.42 1.28 -2.79
C LEU A 86 7.81 1.79 -4.09
N MET A 87 6.48 1.76 -4.21
CA MET A 87 5.79 2.13 -5.43
C MET A 87 4.75 3.22 -5.19
N ALA A 88 4.67 4.19 -6.09
CA ALA A 88 3.65 5.24 -6.07
C ALA A 88 2.41 4.80 -6.85
N LEU A 89 1.23 5.10 -6.28
CA LEU A 89 -0.07 4.87 -6.91
C LEU A 89 -0.82 6.20 -7.04
N SER A 90 -1.11 6.61 -8.27
CA SER A 90 -1.96 7.79 -8.50
C SER A 90 -3.40 7.48 -8.12
N THR A 91 -3.96 8.26 -7.19
CA THR A 91 -5.33 8.10 -6.69
C THR A 91 -6.15 9.35 -6.93
N LEU A 92 -7.48 9.21 -6.91
CA LEU A 92 -8.44 10.27 -7.23
C LEU A 92 -8.13 10.95 -8.59
N TYR A 93 -7.61 10.15 -9.53
CA TYR A 93 -7.06 10.60 -10.80
C TYR A 93 -8.15 10.80 -11.84
N THR A 94 -8.05 11.88 -12.60
CA THR A 94 -8.95 12.19 -13.72
C THR A 94 -8.15 12.40 -15.00
N ALA A 95 -8.09 11.40 -15.86
CA ALA A 95 -7.25 11.37 -17.06
C ALA A 95 -7.45 12.55 -18.04
N ARG A 96 -8.60 13.23 -17.97
CA ARG A 96 -8.92 14.40 -18.82
C ARG A 96 -8.36 15.71 -18.27
N GLN A 97 -7.95 15.75 -16.99
CA GLN A 97 -7.43 16.96 -16.36
C GLN A 97 -5.93 17.11 -16.57
N ASN A 98 -5.49 18.25 -17.07
CA ASN A 98 -4.06 18.54 -17.29
C ASN A 98 -3.27 18.60 -15.96
N LEU A 99 -3.91 19.05 -14.88
CA LEU A 99 -3.31 19.08 -13.57
C LEU A 99 -2.90 17.66 -13.11
N ASP A 100 -3.80 16.68 -13.24
CA ASP A 100 -3.56 15.30 -12.84
C ASP A 100 -2.42 14.67 -13.64
N LYS A 101 -2.37 14.93 -14.95
CA LYS A 101 -1.26 14.50 -15.81
C LYS A 101 0.06 15.11 -15.37
N SER A 102 0.06 16.42 -15.07
CA SER A 102 1.26 17.14 -14.62
C SER A 102 1.77 16.62 -13.27
N ILE A 103 0.86 16.34 -12.33
CA ILE A 103 1.23 15.79 -11.01
C ILE A 103 1.78 14.38 -11.17
N ARG A 104 1.12 13.51 -11.98
CA ARG A 104 1.63 12.17 -12.26
C ARG A 104 3.04 12.20 -12.89
N ALA A 105 3.29 13.10 -13.82
CA ALA A 105 4.62 13.28 -14.41
C ALA A 105 5.68 13.63 -13.35
N LYS A 106 5.35 14.51 -12.40
CA LYS A 106 6.24 14.84 -11.27
C LYS A 106 6.43 13.68 -10.28
N VAL A 107 5.43 12.81 -10.12
CA VAL A 107 5.57 11.58 -9.33
C VAL A 107 6.55 10.63 -10.04
N ILE A 108 6.42 10.43 -11.35
CA ILE A 108 7.33 9.61 -12.15
C ILE A 108 8.76 10.17 -12.08
N GLU A 109 8.94 11.48 -12.16
CA GLU A 109 10.25 12.12 -11.99
C GLU A 109 10.92 11.80 -10.65
N LYS A 110 10.13 11.69 -9.56
CA LYS A 110 10.64 11.40 -8.21
C LYS A 110 10.86 9.91 -7.92
N PHE A 111 10.06 9.04 -8.49
CA PHE A 111 10.09 7.59 -8.24
C PHE A 111 10.80 6.81 -9.33
N THR A 112 11.01 7.37 -10.52
CA THR A 112 11.24 6.70 -11.80
C THR A 112 10.02 5.89 -12.27
N GLU A 113 9.92 5.60 -13.57
CA GLU A 113 8.72 4.96 -14.15
C GLU A 113 8.48 3.55 -13.60
N ASP A 114 9.55 2.80 -13.37
CA ASP A 114 9.49 1.41 -12.87
C ASP A 114 8.91 1.29 -11.45
N PHE A 115 8.91 2.39 -10.69
CA PHE A 115 8.39 2.43 -9.33
C PHE A 115 7.06 3.22 -9.22
N VAL A 116 6.34 3.36 -10.32
CA VAL A 116 5.00 3.97 -10.36
C VAL A 116 4.04 3.01 -11.03
N PHE A 117 2.98 2.63 -10.32
CA PHE A 117 1.94 1.78 -10.92
C PHE A 117 1.39 2.38 -12.21
N GLN A 118 1.24 1.55 -13.25
CA GLN A 118 0.58 1.94 -14.48
C GLN A 118 -0.91 2.19 -14.24
N THR A 119 -1.49 1.39 -13.36
CA THR A 119 -2.87 1.57 -12.90
C THR A 119 -3.02 2.87 -12.11
N THR A 120 -4.11 3.59 -12.38
CA THR A 120 -4.53 4.76 -11.59
C THR A 120 -5.91 4.50 -11.00
N ILE A 121 -6.15 4.93 -9.76
CA ILE A 121 -7.48 4.83 -9.16
C ILE A 121 -8.25 6.12 -9.47
N PRO A 122 -9.36 6.02 -10.21
CA PRO A 122 -10.11 7.19 -10.62
C PRO A 122 -10.89 7.81 -9.46
N ARG A 123 -11.17 9.09 -9.55
CA ARG A 123 -12.21 9.74 -8.75
C ARG A 123 -13.57 9.19 -9.18
N ALA A 124 -14.26 8.47 -8.28
CA ALA A 124 -15.53 7.82 -8.58
C ALA A 124 -16.52 7.94 -7.42
N VAL A 125 -17.77 8.30 -7.73
CA VAL A 125 -18.86 8.40 -6.75
C VAL A 125 -19.12 7.03 -6.10
N ALA A 126 -19.04 5.95 -6.87
CA ALA A 126 -19.24 4.59 -6.40
C ALA A 126 -18.35 4.21 -5.20
N VAL A 127 -17.13 4.77 -5.11
CA VAL A 127 -16.25 4.54 -3.94
C VAL A 127 -16.82 5.22 -2.69
N GLY A 128 -17.32 6.46 -2.83
CA GLY A 128 -17.96 7.17 -1.72
C GLY A 128 -19.22 6.46 -1.23
N GLU A 129 -20.06 5.98 -2.13
CA GLU A 129 -21.28 5.23 -1.83
C GLU A 129 -20.97 3.91 -1.09
N ALA A 130 -20.00 3.15 -1.60
CA ALA A 130 -19.53 1.92 -0.94
C ALA A 130 -18.98 2.19 0.46
N THR A 131 -18.21 3.26 0.64
CA THR A 131 -17.70 3.68 1.95
C THR A 131 -18.82 4.03 2.92
N ALA A 132 -19.87 4.72 2.46
CA ALA A 132 -21.03 5.08 3.27
C ALA A 132 -21.79 3.84 3.81
N THR A 133 -21.75 2.74 3.07
CA THR A 133 -22.36 1.45 3.45
C THR A 133 -21.38 0.48 4.12
N LEU A 134 -20.13 0.90 4.37
CA LEU A 134 -19.06 0.06 4.94
C LEU A 134 -18.80 -1.22 4.11
N GLN A 135 -18.93 -1.13 2.81
CA GLN A 135 -18.74 -2.24 1.88
C GLN A 135 -17.64 -1.94 0.86
N ALA A 136 -17.07 -2.98 0.25
CA ALA A 136 -16.07 -2.79 -0.79
C ALA A 136 -16.75 -2.42 -2.13
N VAL A 137 -16.21 -1.41 -2.83
CA VAL A 137 -16.75 -1.00 -4.15
C VAL A 137 -16.75 -2.13 -5.17
N VAL A 138 -15.81 -3.06 -5.07
CA VAL A 138 -15.71 -4.22 -5.95
C VAL A 138 -16.85 -5.24 -5.76
N GLU A 139 -17.56 -5.17 -4.64
CA GLU A 139 -18.73 -6.00 -4.32
C GLU A 139 -20.03 -5.25 -4.62
N THR A 140 -20.13 -3.97 -4.23
CA THR A 140 -21.35 -3.17 -4.37
C THR A 140 -21.56 -2.63 -5.77
N ASN A 141 -20.47 -2.33 -6.50
CA ASN A 141 -20.52 -1.78 -7.85
C ASN A 141 -19.40 -2.40 -8.72
N ALA A 142 -19.55 -3.69 -9.01
CA ALA A 142 -18.54 -4.51 -9.66
C ALA A 142 -18.14 -4.00 -11.06
N GLU A 143 -19.06 -3.34 -11.78
CA GLU A 143 -18.87 -2.83 -13.14
C GLU A 143 -18.39 -1.36 -13.16
N SER A 144 -18.13 -0.75 -12.01
CA SER A 144 -17.63 0.62 -11.97
C SER A 144 -16.18 0.72 -12.45
N ALA A 145 -15.81 1.88 -13.00
CA ALA A 145 -14.43 2.18 -13.38
C ALA A 145 -13.45 2.01 -12.21
N ALA A 146 -13.89 2.32 -10.98
CA ALA A 146 -13.09 2.12 -9.78
C ALA A 146 -12.85 0.63 -9.51
N SER A 147 -13.88 -0.22 -9.62
CA SER A 147 -13.77 -1.66 -9.43
C SER A 147 -12.84 -2.31 -10.44
N PHE A 148 -12.90 -1.91 -11.70
CA PHE A 148 -11.94 -2.35 -12.71
C PHE A 148 -10.51 -1.91 -12.38
N ALA A 149 -10.34 -0.65 -11.94
CA ALA A 149 -9.03 -0.14 -11.57
C ALA A 149 -8.44 -0.91 -10.37
N PHE A 150 -9.23 -1.20 -9.33
CA PHE A 150 -8.76 -1.99 -8.19
C PHE A 150 -8.38 -3.42 -8.58
N ARG A 151 -9.16 -4.09 -9.43
CA ARG A 151 -8.79 -5.44 -9.93
C ARG A 151 -7.51 -5.41 -10.75
N LYS A 152 -7.35 -4.40 -11.62
CA LYS A 152 -6.12 -4.21 -12.39
C LYS A 152 -4.92 -3.94 -11.48
N LEU A 153 -5.08 -3.14 -10.43
CA LEU A 153 -4.05 -2.88 -9.44
C LEU A 153 -3.60 -4.18 -8.74
N VAL A 154 -4.54 -5.05 -8.37
CA VAL A 154 -4.21 -6.35 -7.76
C VAL A 154 -3.35 -7.20 -8.71
N SER A 155 -3.69 -7.24 -10.00
CA SER A 155 -2.89 -7.98 -10.99
C SER A 155 -1.47 -7.40 -11.09
N GLU A 156 -1.33 -6.08 -11.14
CA GLU A 156 -0.05 -5.39 -11.21
C GLU A 156 0.78 -5.57 -9.92
N ILE A 157 0.14 -5.58 -8.73
CA ILE A 157 0.82 -5.89 -7.45
C ILE A 157 1.39 -7.31 -7.47
N ARG A 158 0.63 -8.29 -7.96
CA ARG A 158 1.07 -9.68 -8.04
C ARG A 158 2.25 -9.85 -8.98
N GLU A 159 2.21 -9.19 -10.14
CA GLU A 159 3.32 -9.16 -11.09
C GLU A 159 4.59 -8.57 -10.46
N VAL A 160 4.47 -7.43 -9.76
CA VAL A 160 5.58 -6.77 -9.05
C VAL A 160 6.18 -7.66 -7.95
N LEU A 161 5.35 -8.45 -7.26
CA LEU A 161 5.80 -9.39 -6.22
C LEU A 161 6.32 -10.71 -6.79
N GLY A 162 6.23 -10.92 -8.11
CA GLY A 162 6.67 -12.16 -8.75
C GLY A 162 5.74 -13.35 -8.49
N ASP A 163 4.48 -13.07 -8.13
CA ASP A 163 3.49 -14.12 -7.92
C ASP A 163 2.94 -14.61 -9.26
N GLU A 164 3.29 -15.79 -9.66
CA GLU A 164 2.62 -16.49 -10.76
C GLU A 164 1.13 -16.67 -10.44
N GLU A 165 0.27 -16.70 -11.47
CA GLU A 165 -1.18 -16.85 -11.31
C GLU A 165 -1.51 -18.08 -10.45
N VAL A 166 -1.83 -17.86 -9.19
CA VAL A 166 -2.53 -18.86 -8.38
C VAL A 166 -3.98 -18.86 -8.88
N PRO A 167 -4.48 -19.96 -9.48
CA PRO A 167 -5.86 -20.02 -9.93
C PRO A 167 -6.76 -19.73 -8.72
N ALA A 168 -7.76 -18.88 -8.94
CA ALA A 168 -8.69 -18.43 -7.90
C ALA A 168 -9.16 -19.61 -7.06
N ARG A 169 -8.68 -19.73 -5.81
CA ARG A 169 -9.22 -20.69 -4.85
C ARG A 169 -10.71 -20.34 -4.68
N LYS A 170 -11.58 -21.27 -5.11
CA LYS A 170 -13.01 -21.21 -4.82
C LYS A 170 -13.14 -20.97 -3.32
N ALA A 171 -13.70 -19.81 -2.96
CA ALA A 171 -14.01 -19.51 -1.57
C ALA A 171 -15.08 -20.49 -1.09
N GLU A 172 -14.67 -21.62 -0.53
CA GLU A 172 -15.54 -22.43 0.33
C GLU A 172 -15.77 -21.62 1.59
N ARG A 173 -16.83 -20.82 1.57
CA ARG A 173 -17.45 -20.28 2.78
C ARG A 173 -17.90 -21.48 3.61
N LYS A 174 -17.08 -21.90 4.56
CA LYS A 174 -17.58 -22.68 5.70
C LYS A 174 -18.41 -21.73 6.56
N SER A 175 -19.72 -21.85 6.41
CA SER A 175 -20.69 -21.36 7.39
C SER A 175 -20.42 -22.04 8.74
N ARG A 176 -20.02 -21.26 9.73
CA ARG A 176 -20.22 -21.58 11.14
C ARG A 176 -20.47 -20.29 11.89
#